data_12f49cb62a71053268757870d42aca4b
#
_entry.id   12f49cb62a71053268757870d42aca4b
#
_cell.length_a   1.000
_cell.length_b   1.000
_cell.length_c   1.000
_cell.angle_alpha   90.00
_cell.angle_beta   90.00
_cell.angle_gamma   90.00
#
_symmetry.space_group_name_H-M   'P 1'
#
loop_
_entity.id
_entity.type
_entity.pdbx_description
1 polymer ?
#
loop_
_entity_poly.entity_id
_entity_poly.type
_entity_poly.pdbx_seq_one_letter_code
_entity_poly.pdbx_strand_id
1 'polypeptide(L)'
;KTKKEKANFIKDTLEKENLKLKKELLDELKNIIEGEENIGVAFNAYQRIHETWKKIGDIPRDRRDEIQREYSRLLEIFFYTMRIYREIKDHDYKRNLQ
;
A
#
# COMPACT_ATOMS: atom_id res chain seq x y z
N LYS A 1 23.83 -1.14 -30.98
CA LYS A 1 24.23 -1.26 -29.58
C LYS A 1 23.80 -0.05 -28.75
N THR A 2 23.93 1.16 -29.31
CA THR A 2 23.54 2.39 -28.62
C THR A 2 22.04 2.44 -28.32
N LYS A 3 21.22 1.90 -29.20
CA LYS A 3 19.76 1.85 -28.97
C LYS A 3 19.42 0.93 -27.81
N LYS A 4 20.12 -0.20 -27.69
CA LYS A 4 19.93 -1.13 -26.59
C LYS A 4 20.32 -0.49 -25.25
N GLU A 5 21.45 0.19 -25.25
CA GLU A 5 21.93 0.87 -24.04
C GLU A 5 20.98 1.96 -23.59
N LYS A 6 20.47 2.76 -24.51
CA LYS A 6 19.49 3.80 -24.21
C LYS A 6 18.19 3.21 -23.67
N ALA A 7 17.72 2.14 -24.28
CA ALA A 7 16.49 1.48 -23.82
C ALA A 7 16.64 0.92 -22.41
N ASN A 8 17.79 0.31 -22.13
CA ASN A 8 18.08 -0.22 -20.79
C ASN A 8 18.19 0.90 -19.76
N PHE A 9 18.83 2.01 -20.13
CA PHE A 9 18.97 3.16 -19.24
C PHE A 9 17.60 3.73 -18.89
N ILE A 10 16.73 3.90 -19.88
CA ILE A 10 15.37 4.42 -19.65
C ILE A 10 14.58 3.48 -18.76
N LYS A 11 14.66 2.19 -19.02
CA LYS A 11 13.99 1.18 -18.23
C LYS A 11 14.45 1.22 -16.77
N ASP A 12 15.76 1.27 -16.56
CA ASP A 12 16.33 1.34 -15.20
C ASP A 12 15.87 2.60 -14.48
N THR A 13 15.84 3.74 -15.17
CA THR A 13 15.40 5.00 -14.59
C THR A 13 13.93 4.91 -14.18
N LEU A 14 13.09 4.40 -15.06
CA LEU A 14 11.66 4.23 -14.78
C LEU A 14 11.42 3.29 -13.62
N GLU A 15 12.17 2.19 -13.57
CA GLU A 15 12.06 1.23 -12.47
C GLU A 15 12.46 1.85 -11.14
N LYS A 16 13.50 2.67 -11.13
CA LYS A 16 13.94 3.38 -9.92
C LYS A 16 12.90 4.39 -9.45
N GLU A 17 12.30 5.13 -10.39
CA GLU A 17 11.24 6.07 -10.08
C GLU A 17 10.02 5.36 -9.53
N ASN A 18 9.64 4.23 -10.15
CA ASN A 18 8.53 3.42 -9.67
C ASN A 18 8.79 2.87 -8.27
N LEU A 19 10.02 2.45 -8.01
CA LEU A 19 10.42 1.99 -6.69
C LEU A 19 10.25 3.09 -5.64
N LYS A 20 10.69 4.29 -5.97
CA LYS A 20 10.54 5.44 -5.08
C LYS A 20 9.08 5.72 -4.77
N LEU A 21 8.22 5.69 -5.79
CA LEU A 21 6.79 5.91 -5.61
C LEU A 21 6.16 4.84 -4.71
N LYS A 22 6.53 3.59 -4.91
CA LYS A 22 6.03 2.51 -4.08
C LYS A 22 6.47 2.65 -2.62
N LYS A 23 7.72 3.07 -2.40
CA LYS A 23 8.21 3.31 -1.04
C LYS A 23 7.45 4.45 -0.36
N GLU A 24 7.14 5.50 -1.10
CA GLU A 24 6.35 6.61 -0.58
C GLU A 24 4.95 6.14 -0.18
N LEU A 25 4.34 5.28 -0.98
CA LEU A 25 3.03 4.71 -0.66
C LEU A 25 3.08 3.80 0.56
N LEU A 26 4.15 3.04 0.70
CA LEU A 26 4.37 2.21 1.88
C LEU A 26 4.44 3.06 3.14
N ASP A 27 5.16 4.18 3.09
CA ASP A 27 5.26 5.09 4.21
C ASP A 27 3.90 5.71 4.55
N GLU A 28 3.14 6.10 3.54
CA GLU A 28 1.78 6.63 3.75
C GLU A 28 0.89 5.60 4.44
N LEU A 29 0.91 4.37 3.94
CA LEU A 29 0.11 3.30 4.50
C LEU A 29 0.49 3.03 5.95
N LYS A 30 1.78 3.00 6.23
CA LYS A 30 2.30 2.81 7.58
C LYS A 30 1.82 3.92 8.51
N ASN A 31 1.89 5.17 8.05
CA ASN A 31 1.42 6.30 8.83
C ASN A 31 -0.07 6.23 9.13
N ILE A 32 -0.86 5.78 8.16
CA ILE A 32 -2.30 5.59 8.34
C ILE A 32 -2.57 4.52 9.40
N ILE A 33 -1.86 3.41 9.33
CA ILE A 33 -2.02 2.31 10.28
C ILE A 33 -1.68 2.77 11.70
N GLU A 34 -0.62 3.55 11.85
CA GLU A 34 -0.13 3.97 13.16
C GLU A 34 -0.86 5.17 13.73
N GLY A 35 -1.35 6.07 12.89
CA GLY A 35 -1.82 7.36 13.34
C GLY A 35 -3.29 7.69 13.10
N GLU A 36 -3.96 7.03 12.17
CA GLU A 36 -5.33 7.39 11.83
C GLU A 36 -6.32 6.61 12.70
N GLU A 37 -7.12 7.35 13.45
CA GLU A 37 -8.14 6.75 14.32
C GLU A 37 -9.48 6.56 13.63
N ASN A 38 -9.75 7.34 12.58
CA ASN A 38 -11.01 7.28 11.85
C ASN A 38 -10.93 6.21 10.77
N ILE A 39 -11.72 5.15 10.92
CA ILE A 39 -11.74 4.02 9.99
C ILE A 39 -12.13 4.45 8.59
N GLY A 40 -13.12 5.33 8.45
CA GLY A 40 -13.55 5.80 7.14
C GLY A 40 -12.45 6.51 6.39
N VAL A 41 -11.73 7.39 7.07
CA VAL A 41 -10.60 8.10 6.48
C VAL A 41 -9.49 7.13 6.13
N ALA A 42 -9.17 6.21 7.03
CA ALA A 42 -8.12 5.21 6.79
C ALA A 42 -8.46 4.34 5.57
N PHE A 43 -9.70 3.89 5.47
CA PHE A 43 -10.13 3.03 4.37
C PHE A 43 -10.08 3.79 3.03
N ASN A 44 -10.53 5.02 3.00
CA ASN A 44 -10.45 5.85 1.80
C ASN A 44 -9.01 6.08 1.36
N ALA A 45 -8.12 6.34 2.31
CA ALA A 45 -6.70 6.52 2.03
C ALA A 45 -6.09 5.22 1.48
N TYR A 46 -6.45 4.09 2.08
CA TYR A 46 -6.00 2.78 1.60
C TYR A 46 -6.44 2.54 0.15
N GLN A 47 -7.69 2.83 -0.17
CA GLN A 47 -8.19 2.62 -1.53
C GLN A 47 -7.39 3.46 -2.54
N ARG A 48 -7.11 4.70 -2.19
CA ARG A 48 -6.30 5.57 -3.05
C ARG A 48 -4.88 5.01 -3.23
N ILE A 49 -4.27 4.57 -2.14
CA ILE A 49 -2.94 3.97 -2.18
C ILE A 49 -2.93 2.73 -3.06
N HIS A 50 -3.93 1.88 -2.89
CA HIS A 50 -4.02 0.63 -3.65
C HIS A 50 -4.19 0.89 -5.15
N GLU A 51 -5.04 1.83 -5.52
CA GLU A 51 -5.23 2.20 -6.92
C GLU A 51 -3.96 2.77 -7.53
N THR A 52 -3.29 3.64 -6.79
CA THR A 52 -2.02 4.21 -7.24
C THR A 52 -0.95 3.11 -7.38
N TRP A 53 -0.93 2.19 -6.43
CA TRP A 53 0.00 1.05 -6.45
C TRP A 53 -0.16 0.23 -7.72
N LYS A 54 -1.39 -0.04 -8.12
CA LYS A 54 -1.68 -0.80 -9.35
C LYS A 54 -1.20 -0.07 -10.60
N LYS A 55 -1.25 1.25 -10.59
CA LYS A 55 -0.84 2.07 -11.75
C LYS A 55 0.66 2.19 -11.88
N ILE A 56 1.40 1.98 -10.79
CA ILE A 56 2.85 2.05 -10.83
C ILE A 56 3.36 0.82 -11.58
N GLY A 57 4.26 1.05 -12.53
CA GLY A 57 4.82 -0.02 -13.35
C GLY A 57 5.87 -0.84 -12.63
N ASP A 58 6.70 -1.49 -13.43
CA ASP A 58 7.71 -2.41 -12.89
C ASP A 58 8.75 -1.69 -12.05
N ILE A 59 9.26 -2.41 -11.06
CA ILE A 59 10.37 -1.96 -10.21
C ILE A 59 11.56 -2.90 -10.41
N PRO A 60 12.77 -2.53 -9.95
CA PRO A 60 13.93 -3.41 -10.09
C PRO A 60 13.65 -4.79 -9.51
N ARG A 61 14.06 -5.81 -10.25
CA ARG A 61 13.78 -7.20 -9.92
C ARG A 61 14.29 -7.58 -8.52
N ASP A 62 15.45 -7.09 -8.16
CA ASP A 62 16.08 -7.38 -6.88
C ASP A 62 15.35 -6.75 -5.70
N ARG A 63 14.49 -5.76 -5.96
CA ARG A 63 13.69 -5.09 -4.91
C ARG A 63 12.24 -5.54 -4.91
N ARG A 64 11.81 -6.24 -5.94
CA ARG A 64 10.40 -6.61 -6.11
C ARG A 64 9.85 -7.41 -4.94
N ASP A 65 10.57 -8.46 -4.54
CA ASP A 65 10.12 -9.33 -3.46
C ASP A 65 10.06 -8.60 -2.12
N GLU A 66 11.06 -7.79 -1.84
CA GLU A 66 11.12 -7.01 -0.60
C GLU A 66 9.94 -6.04 -0.50
N ILE A 67 9.70 -5.29 -1.57
CA ILE A 67 8.62 -4.29 -1.61
C ILE A 67 7.26 -4.96 -1.53
N GLN A 68 7.06 -6.04 -2.27
CA GLN A 68 5.79 -6.76 -2.27
C GLN A 68 5.51 -7.36 -0.90
N ARG A 69 6.53 -7.91 -0.27
CA ARG A 69 6.41 -8.50 1.06
C ARG A 69 6.03 -7.46 2.10
N GLU A 70 6.67 -6.30 2.05
CA GLU A 70 6.37 -5.21 2.96
C GLU A 70 4.95 -4.68 2.76
N TYR A 71 4.52 -4.52 1.52
CA TYR A 71 3.16 -4.09 1.21
C TYR A 71 2.14 -5.09 1.75
N SER A 72 2.35 -6.37 1.49
CA SER A 72 1.46 -7.43 1.98
C SER A 72 1.38 -7.44 3.50
N ARG A 73 2.50 -7.25 4.17
CA ARG A 73 2.56 -7.19 5.63
C ARG A 73 1.76 -6.02 6.17
N LEU A 74 1.93 -4.85 5.58
CA LEU A 74 1.18 -3.66 6.00
C LEU A 74 -0.32 -3.84 5.76
N LEU A 75 -0.70 -4.47 4.65
CA LEU A 75 -2.10 -4.75 4.37
C LEU A 75 -2.69 -5.72 5.39
N GLU A 76 -1.95 -6.73 5.78
CA GLU A 76 -2.40 -7.66 6.80
C GLU A 76 -2.68 -6.93 8.12
N ILE A 77 -1.77 -6.06 8.54
CA ILE A 77 -1.94 -5.26 9.74
C ILE A 77 -3.15 -4.35 9.61
N PHE A 78 -3.28 -3.69 8.47
CA PHE A 78 -4.39 -2.77 8.21
C PHE A 78 -5.73 -3.49 8.28
N PHE A 79 -5.86 -4.61 7.59
CA PHE A 79 -7.12 -5.37 7.59
C PHE A 79 -7.41 -5.99 8.95
N TYR A 80 -6.40 -6.41 9.67
CA TYR A 80 -6.57 -6.91 11.03
C TYR A 80 -7.14 -5.82 11.93
N THR A 81 -6.59 -4.63 11.87
CA THR A 81 -7.05 -3.48 12.63
C THR A 81 -8.50 -3.14 12.26
N MET A 82 -8.80 -3.11 10.95
CA MET A 82 -10.15 -2.84 10.46
C MET A 82 -11.15 -3.88 10.92
N ARG A 83 -10.75 -5.15 10.94
CA ARG A 83 -11.59 -6.24 11.38
C ARG A 83 -11.96 -6.07 12.85
N ILE A 84 -10.99 -5.73 13.69
CA ILE A 84 -11.24 -5.52 15.12
C ILE A 84 -12.24 -4.40 15.32
N TYR A 85 -12.04 -3.27 14.66
CA TYR A 85 -12.98 -2.16 14.75
C TYR A 85 -14.37 -2.52 14.28
N ARG A 86 -14.43 -3.28 13.20
CA ARG A 86 -15.72 -3.71 12.66
C ARG A 86 -16.45 -4.64 13.63
N GLU A 87 -15.74 -5.56 14.25
CA GLU A 87 -16.31 -6.46 15.25
C GLU A 87 -16.84 -5.70 16.45
N ILE A 88 -16.11 -4.71 16.92
CA ILE A 88 -16.52 -3.87 18.03
C ILE A 88 -17.80 -3.11 17.67
N LYS A 89 -17.85 -2.50 16.49
CA LYS A 89 -19.03 -1.80 16.01
C LYS A 89 -20.23 -2.71 15.87
N ASP A 90 -20.05 -3.87 15.27
CA ASP A 90 -21.12 -4.84 15.09
C ASP A 90 -21.65 -5.30 16.44
N HIS A 91 -20.75 -5.48 17.39
CA HIS A 91 -21.13 -5.91 18.73
C HIS A 91 -22.00 -4.85 19.43
N ASP A 92 -21.57 -3.60 19.35
CA ASP A 92 -22.33 -2.47 19.92
C ASP A 92 -23.68 -2.32 19.23
N TYR A 93 -23.72 -2.47 17.93
CA TYR A 93 -24.95 -2.38 17.16
C TYR A 93 -25.94 -3.45 17.58
N LYS A 94 -25.48 -4.67 17.75
CA LYS A 94 -26.32 -5.79 18.20
C LYS A 94 -26.87 -5.53 19.60
N ARG A 95 -26.07 -4.95 20.48
CA ARG A 95 -26.53 -4.59 21.82
C ARG A 95 -27.68 -3.58 21.77
N ASN A 96 -27.54 -2.59 20.90
CA ASN A 96 -28.55 -1.55 20.76
C ASN A 96 -29.88 -2.08 20.22
N LEU A 97 -29.80 -3.14 19.42
CA LEU A 97 -31.01 -3.77 18.88
C LEU A 97 -31.76 -4.63 19.90
N GLN A 98 -31.05 -5.13 20.89
CA GLN A 98 -31.64 -5.93 21.95
C GLN A 98 -32.17 -5.06 23.07
#